data_a807994445273228fe23b930c6fe1afe
#
_entry.id   a807994445273228fe23b930c6fe1afe
#
_cell.length_a   1.000
_cell.length_b   1.000
_cell.length_c   1.000
_cell.angle_alpha   90.00
_cell.angle_beta   90.00
_cell.angle_gamma   90.00
#
_symmetry.space_group_name_H-M   'P 1'
#
loop_
_entity.id
_entity.type
_entity.pdbx_description
1 polymer ?
#
loop_
_entity_poly.entity_id
_entity_poly.type
_entity_poly.pdbx_seq_one_letter_code
_entity_poly.pdbx_strand_id
1 'polypeptide(L)'
;MVEGYAPTKQFAVSFAAADFTLEESEEWIRDYPTYGLFVDGELVSSMSLCLPWCEKGTPTKYPLIGHVVTSPAHKGKGYARKTMTLLEDKLRKVYRTPKVTLGTAAEHPWLPKMYESWGYKEFYREKMEGKIHTTIFYEKEL
;
A
#
# COMPACT_ATOMS: atom_id res chain seq x y z
N MET A 1 1.85 -5.35 10.20
CA MET A 1 1.81 -3.97 9.63
C MET A 1 2.93 -3.09 10.22
N VAL A 2 2.91 -2.83 11.52
CA VAL A 2 3.91 -1.95 12.19
C VAL A 2 5.36 -2.38 11.95
N GLU A 3 5.69 -3.66 12.14
CA GLU A 3 7.05 -4.19 11.91
C GLU A 3 7.57 -3.91 10.50
N GLY A 4 6.70 -4.00 9.49
CA GLY A 4 7.08 -3.74 8.10
C GLY A 4 7.37 -2.28 7.81
N TYR A 5 6.70 -1.36 8.51
CA TYR A 5 6.88 0.09 8.32
C TYR A 5 7.93 0.71 9.26
N ALA A 6 8.19 0.11 10.41
CA ALA A 6 9.16 0.65 11.38
C ALA A 6 10.51 1.04 10.76
N PRO A 7 11.12 0.24 9.84
CA PRO A 7 12.37 0.60 9.19
C PRO A 7 12.31 1.90 8.36
N THR A 8 11.12 2.34 7.93
CA THR A 8 10.98 3.58 7.12
C THR A 8 11.25 4.84 7.92
N LYS A 9 11.23 4.78 9.27
CA LYS A 9 11.51 5.93 10.15
C LYS A 9 12.91 6.51 9.98
N GLN A 10 13.86 5.75 9.42
CA GLN A 10 15.20 6.24 9.10
C GLN A 10 15.24 7.22 7.93
N PHE A 11 14.16 7.30 7.14
CA PHE A 11 14.05 8.21 6.00
C PHE A 11 13.23 9.46 6.36
N ALA A 12 13.36 10.52 5.58
CA ALA A 12 12.57 11.75 5.74
C ALA A 12 11.14 11.56 5.23
N VAL A 13 10.44 10.56 5.76
CA VAL A 13 9.06 10.20 5.41
C VAL A 13 8.26 9.85 6.67
N SER A 14 6.95 10.03 6.61
CA SER A 14 6.04 9.68 7.70
C SER A 14 4.90 8.79 7.21
N PHE A 15 4.97 7.52 7.55
CA PHE A 15 3.89 6.56 7.30
C PHE A 15 3.15 6.27 8.60
N ALA A 16 1.85 6.55 8.63
CA ALA A 16 1.02 6.36 9.83
C ALA A 16 1.13 4.93 10.40
N ALA A 17 1.16 3.93 9.54
CA ALA A 17 1.26 2.53 9.94
C ALA A 17 2.55 2.17 10.69
N ALA A 18 3.58 3.00 10.64
CA ALA A 18 4.81 2.79 11.40
C ALA A 18 4.61 2.97 12.92
N ASP A 19 3.59 3.71 13.30
CA ASP A 19 3.28 4.06 14.68
C ASP A 19 1.95 3.48 15.19
N PHE A 20 1.25 2.67 14.40
CA PHE A 20 -0.02 2.06 14.80
C PHE A 20 0.15 1.21 16.05
N THR A 21 -0.77 1.37 16.99
CA THR A 21 -0.97 0.42 18.10
C THR A 21 -1.57 -0.88 17.56
N LEU A 22 -1.60 -1.93 18.39
CA LEU A 22 -2.30 -3.16 18.03
C LEU A 22 -3.78 -2.91 17.75
N GLU A 23 -4.44 -2.12 18.61
CA GLU A 23 -5.86 -1.76 18.48
C GLU A 23 -6.12 -1.02 17.16
N GLU A 24 -5.34 -0.01 16.83
CA GLU A 24 -5.46 0.73 15.55
C GLU A 24 -5.24 -0.19 14.34
N SER A 25 -4.33 -1.15 14.44
CA SER A 25 -4.11 -2.15 13.38
C SER A 25 -5.31 -3.09 13.21
N GLU A 26 -5.91 -3.53 14.32
CA GLU A 26 -7.10 -4.37 14.31
C GLU A 26 -8.33 -3.63 13.75
N GLU A 27 -8.52 -2.36 14.14
CA GLU A 27 -9.56 -1.49 13.58
C GLU A 27 -9.39 -1.32 12.07
N TRP A 28 -8.16 -1.04 11.63
CA TRP A 28 -7.87 -0.91 10.20
C TRP A 28 -8.23 -2.17 9.41
N ILE A 29 -7.84 -3.35 9.90
CA ILE A 29 -8.12 -4.63 9.24
C ILE A 29 -9.62 -4.94 9.24
N ARG A 30 -10.35 -4.50 10.26
CA ARG A 30 -11.81 -4.64 10.34
C ARG A 30 -12.51 -3.77 9.30
N ASP A 31 -12.04 -2.53 9.13
CA ASP A 31 -12.70 -1.53 8.31
C ASP A 31 -12.31 -1.60 6.82
N TYR A 32 -11.12 -2.13 6.55
CA TYR A 32 -10.59 -2.21 5.18
C TYR A 32 -10.18 -3.63 4.81
N PRO A 33 -10.64 -4.16 3.66
CA PRO A 33 -10.18 -5.45 3.17
C PRO A 33 -8.66 -5.51 3.14
N THR A 34 -8.08 -6.43 3.90
CA THR A 34 -6.63 -6.60 4.00
C THR A 34 -6.28 -8.02 3.58
N TYR A 35 -5.36 -8.13 2.63
CA TYR A 35 -4.93 -9.38 2.02
C TYR A 35 -3.52 -9.71 2.45
N GLY A 36 -3.31 -10.93 2.90
CA GLY A 36 -2.01 -11.43 3.32
C GLY A 36 -1.50 -12.55 2.42
N LEU A 37 -0.21 -12.52 2.13
CA LEU A 37 0.49 -13.63 1.50
C LEU A 37 1.15 -14.47 2.58
N PHE A 38 0.81 -15.75 2.60
CA PHE A 38 1.39 -16.75 3.50
C PHE A 38 2.31 -17.68 2.73
N VAL A 39 3.48 -17.93 3.27
CA VAL A 39 4.45 -18.90 2.75
C VAL A 39 4.81 -19.85 3.89
N ASP A 40 4.59 -21.13 3.70
CA ASP A 40 4.80 -22.17 4.72
C ASP A 40 4.11 -21.85 6.06
N GLY A 41 2.88 -21.29 5.99
CA GLY A 41 2.07 -20.93 7.15
C GLY A 41 2.45 -19.60 7.81
N GLU A 42 3.46 -18.89 7.31
CA GLU A 42 3.92 -17.61 7.84
C GLU A 42 3.46 -16.44 6.97
N LEU A 43 2.94 -15.39 7.60
CA LEU A 43 2.55 -14.16 6.92
C LEU A 43 3.80 -13.36 6.51
N VAL A 44 4.05 -13.25 5.22
CA VAL A 44 5.27 -12.60 4.69
C VAL A 44 5.02 -11.23 4.08
N SER A 45 3.81 -10.97 3.59
CA SER A 45 3.44 -9.67 3.00
C SER A 45 1.96 -9.41 3.17
N SER A 46 1.55 -8.16 3.26
CA SER A 46 0.13 -7.77 3.28
C SER A 46 -0.10 -6.43 2.59
N MET A 47 -1.33 -6.23 2.13
CA MET A 47 -1.81 -4.99 1.51
C MET A 47 -3.26 -4.78 1.89
N SER A 48 -3.64 -3.53 2.10
CA SER A 48 -5.03 -3.13 2.37
C SER A 48 -5.64 -2.48 1.14
N LEU A 49 -6.96 -2.61 1.01
CA LEU A 49 -7.72 -2.05 -0.10
C LEU A 49 -8.73 -1.04 0.44
N CYS A 50 -8.58 0.23 0.05
CA CYS A 50 -9.59 1.24 0.26
C CYS A 50 -10.48 1.31 -0.98
N LEU A 51 -11.78 1.13 -0.78
CA LEU A 51 -12.77 1.18 -1.85
C LEU A 51 -13.40 2.58 -1.92
N PRO A 52 -13.83 3.06 -3.09
CA PRO A 52 -14.38 4.42 -3.23
C PRO A 52 -15.61 4.72 -2.34
N TRP A 53 -16.34 3.69 -1.94
CA TRP A 53 -17.51 3.81 -1.06
C TRP A 53 -17.20 3.61 0.43
N CYS A 54 -15.93 3.43 0.81
CA CYS A 54 -15.54 3.42 2.22
C CYS A 54 -15.63 4.82 2.82
N GLU A 55 -15.82 4.90 4.13
CA GLU A 55 -16.03 6.17 4.86
C GLU A 55 -14.99 7.25 4.53
N LYS A 56 -13.73 6.88 4.46
CA LYS A 56 -12.64 7.80 4.11
C LYS A 56 -12.56 8.10 2.61
N GLY A 57 -13.26 7.31 1.79
CA GLY A 57 -13.18 7.44 0.33
C GLY A 57 -11.79 7.19 -0.24
N THR A 58 -11.63 7.55 -1.50
CA THR A 58 -10.35 7.50 -2.22
C THR A 58 -10.15 8.82 -2.99
N PRO A 59 -8.92 9.19 -3.34
CA PRO A 59 -8.65 10.39 -4.14
C PRO A 59 -9.34 10.38 -5.52
N THR A 60 -9.73 9.21 -5.98
CA THR A 60 -10.40 9.01 -7.27
C THR A 60 -11.61 8.10 -7.09
N LYS A 61 -12.36 7.86 -8.16
CA LYS A 61 -13.44 6.85 -8.18
C LYS A 61 -12.95 5.40 -8.24
N TYR A 62 -11.64 5.17 -8.20
CA TYR A 62 -11.04 3.85 -8.29
C TYR A 62 -10.51 3.39 -6.93
N PRO A 63 -10.38 2.07 -6.70
CA PRO A 63 -9.78 1.55 -5.47
C PRO A 63 -8.36 2.05 -5.25
N LEU A 64 -7.99 2.20 -3.99
CA LEU A 64 -6.64 2.57 -3.58
C LEU A 64 -6.02 1.43 -2.76
N ILE A 65 -4.85 0.97 -3.18
CA ILE A 65 -4.04 0.02 -2.41
C ILE A 65 -3.20 0.81 -1.42
N GLY A 66 -3.33 0.45 -0.16
CA GLY A 66 -2.56 1.06 0.93
C GLY A 66 -1.91 0.03 1.82
N HIS A 67 -1.07 0.51 2.73
CA HIS A 67 -0.37 -0.31 3.73
C HIS A 67 0.33 -1.53 3.10
N VAL A 68 1.05 -1.27 2.00
CA VAL A 68 1.89 -2.27 1.34
C VAL A 68 3.09 -2.57 2.23
N VAL A 69 3.17 -3.78 2.74
CA VAL A 69 4.19 -4.16 3.71
C VAL A 69 4.71 -5.57 3.49
N THR A 70 6.01 -5.75 3.71
CA THR A 70 6.67 -7.06 3.75
C THR A 70 7.35 -7.21 5.10
N SER A 71 7.24 -8.40 5.69
CA SER A 71 7.95 -8.71 6.92
C SER A 71 9.46 -8.47 6.75
N PRO A 72 10.13 -7.78 7.70
CA PRO A 72 11.56 -7.50 7.59
C PRO A 72 12.44 -8.73 7.34
N ALA A 73 12.05 -9.89 7.91
CA ALA A 73 12.76 -11.16 7.73
C ALA A 73 12.66 -11.72 6.30
N HIS A 74 11.73 -11.21 5.49
CA HIS A 74 11.42 -11.72 4.14
C HIS A 74 11.63 -10.69 3.03
N LYS A 75 12.28 -9.57 3.32
CA LYS A 75 12.57 -8.55 2.31
C LYS A 75 13.55 -9.06 1.24
N GLY A 76 13.43 -8.53 0.03
CA GLY A 76 14.29 -8.90 -1.09
C GLY A 76 13.93 -10.21 -1.78
N LYS A 77 12.82 -10.87 -1.40
CA LYS A 77 12.36 -12.14 -1.99
C LYS A 77 11.22 -11.99 -3.01
N GLY A 78 10.82 -10.76 -3.35
CA GLY A 78 9.76 -10.49 -4.32
C GLY A 78 8.34 -10.70 -3.80
N TYR A 79 8.13 -10.84 -2.51
CA TYR A 79 6.80 -11.11 -1.94
C TYR A 79 5.84 -9.93 -2.08
N ALA A 80 6.31 -8.69 -1.95
CA ALA A 80 5.47 -7.52 -2.19
C ALA A 80 4.96 -7.48 -3.63
N ARG A 81 5.82 -7.76 -4.60
CA ARG A 81 5.45 -7.84 -6.01
C ARG A 81 4.44 -8.94 -6.26
N LYS A 82 4.64 -10.12 -5.67
CA LYS A 82 3.71 -11.24 -5.79
C LYS A 82 2.34 -10.90 -5.19
N THR A 83 2.30 -10.31 -4.01
CA THR A 83 1.06 -9.89 -3.36
C THR A 83 0.33 -8.85 -4.21
N MET A 84 1.05 -7.87 -4.74
CA MET A 84 0.50 -6.85 -5.64
C MET A 84 -0.13 -7.48 -6.89
N THR A 85 0.56 -8.39 -7.54
CA THR A 85 0.06 -9.08 -8.74
C THR A 85 -1.21 -9.86 -8.45
N LEU A 86 -1.26 -10.57 -7.34
CA LEU A 86 -2.46 -11.32 -6.92
C LEU A 86 -3.63 -10.38 -6.60
N LEU A 87 -3.37 -9.26 -5.95
CA LEU A 87 -4.41 -8.27 -5.65
C LEU A 87 -4.92 -7.57 -6.92
N GLU A 88 -4.03 -7.20 -7.82
CA GLU A 88 -4.41 -6.63 -9.13
C GLU A 88 -5.29 -7.60 -9.93
N ASP A 89 -4.96 -8.90 -9.91
CA ASP A 89 -5.76 -9.93 -10.56
C ASP A 89 -7.15 -10.06 -9.94
N LYS A 90 -7.24 -10.02 -8.61
CA LYS A 90 -8.51 -10.01 -7.88
C LYS A 90 -9.34 -8.76 -8.19
N LEU A 91 -8.70 -7.59 -8.24
CA LEU A 91 -9.37 -6.33 -8.60
C LEU A 91 -9.96 -6.39 -10.01
N ARG A 92 -9.23 -6.97 -10.95
CA ARG A 92 -9.69 -7.15 -12.34
C ARG A 92 -10.84 -8.14 -12.42
N LYS A 93 -10.72 -9.31 -11.81
CA LYS A 93 -11.66 -10.44 -11.97
C LYS A 93 -12.88 -10.36 -11.07
N VAL A 94 -12.71 -9.96 -9.82
CA VAL A 94 -13.77 -9.97 -8.79
C VAL A 94 -14.43 -8.59 -8.70
N TYR A 95 -13.64 -7.55 -8.49
CA TYR A 95 -14.14 -6.18 -8.36
C TYR A 95 -14.46 -5.52 -9.71
N ARG A 96 -13.92 -6.08 -10.80
CA ARG A 96 -14.11 -5.59 -12.17
C ARG A 96 -13.80 -4.11 -12.35
N THR A 97 -12.79 -3.63 -11.64
CA THR A 97 -12.33 -2.26 -11.77
C THR A 97 -11.31 -2.13 -12.92
N PRO A 98 -11.43 -1.09 -13.77
CA PRO A 98 -10.49 -0.88 -14.86
C PRO A 98 -9.16 -0.29 -14.43
N LYS A 99 -9.11 0.30 -13.23
CA LYS A 99 -7.91 0.96 -12.68
C LYS A 99 -7.78 0.72 -11.20
N VAL A 100 -6.56 0.86 -10.70
CA VAL A 100 -6.22 0.90 -9.29
C VAL A 100 -5.24 2.05 -9.03
N THR A 101 -5.32 2.63 -7.84
CA THR A 101 -4.44 3.71 -7.40
C THR A 101 -3.65 3.31 -6.17
N LEU A 102 -2.56 4.01 -5.90
CA LEU A 102 -1.82 3.96 -4.64
C LEU A 102 -1.11 5.28 -4.39
N GLY A 103 -0.75 5.52 -3.15
CA GLY A 103 0.04 6.68 -2.74
C GLY A 103 1.34 6.26 -2.05
N THR A 104 2.41 7.00 -2.27
CA THR A 104 3.68 6.80 -1.56
C THR A 104 4.43 8.11 -1.37
N ALA A 105 5.50 8.08 -0.58
CA ALA A 105 6.33 9.25 -0.32
C ALA A 105 7.32 9.49 -1.46
N ALA A 106 7.31 10.71 -2.02
CA ALA A 106 8.24 11.11 -3.08
C ALA A 106 9.70 11.01 -2.66
N GLU A 107 9.98 11.31 -1.39
CA GLU A 107 11.31 11.34 -0.81
C GLU A 107 11.84 9.96 -0.37
N HIS A 108 11.00 8.91 -0.47
CA HIS A 108 11.47 7.56 -0.15
C HIS A 108 12.49 7.10 -1.22
N PRO A 109 13.65 6.53 -0.80
CA PRO A 109 14.76 6.27 -1.70
C PRO A 109 14.50 5.30 -2.85
N TRP A 110 13.52 4.37 -2.72
CA TRP A 110 13.25 3.40 -3.79
C TRP A 110 11.77 3.14 -4.10
N LEU A 111 10.81 3.48 -3.22
CA LEU A 111 9.39 3.17 -3.44
C LEU A 111 8.83 3.75 -4.74
N PRO A 112 9.06 5.03 -5.08
CA PRO A 112 8.56 5.57 -6.34
C PRO A 112 9.02 4.77 -7.55
N LYS A 113 10.32 4.53 -7.65
CA LYS A 113 10.89 3.76 -8.77
C LYS A 113 10.40 2.31 -8.81
N MET A 114 10.19 1.71 -7.65
CA MET A 114 9.63 0.36 -7.55
C MET A 114 8.23 0.29 -8.16
N TYR A 115 7.33 1.21 -7.77
CA TYR A 115 5.98 1.24 -8.32
C TYR A 115 5.96 1.57 -9.81
N GLU A 116 6.81 2.48 -10.27
CA GLU A 116 6.97 2.77 -11.69
C GLU A 116 7.41 1.52 -12.46
N SER A 117 8.35 0.74 -11.91
CA SER A 117 8.79 -0.53 -12.50
C SER A 117 7.68 -1.59 -12.57
N TRP A 118 6.65 -1.46 -11.74
CA TRP A 118 5.47 -2.34 -11.74
C TRP A 118 4.36 -1.85 -12.68
N GLY A 119 4.61 -0.77 -13.44
CA GLY A 119 3.69 -0.22 -14.41
C GLY A 119 2.75 0.87 -13.89
N TYR A 120 2.99 1.35 -12.69
CA TYR A 120 2.25 2.47 -12.12
C TYR A 120 2.76 3.79 -12.71
N LYS A 121 1.83 4.71 -12.99
CA LYS A 121 2.14 6.04 -13.53
C LYS A 121 1.64 7.12 -12.57
N GLU A 122 2.50 8.09 -12.28
CA GLU A 122 2.12 9.26 -11.48
C GLU A 122 1.03 10.05 -12.20
N PHE A 123 -0.02 10.43 -11.44
CA PHE A 123 -1.07 11.31 -11.96
C PHE A 123 -1.30 12.54 -11.07
N TYR A 124 -0.84 12.51 -9.82
CA TYR A 124 -1.02 13.61 -8.88
C TYR A 124 0.02 13.55 -7.76
N ARG A 125 0.39 14.70 -7.22
CA ARG A 125 1.22 14.76 -6.00
C ARG A 125 0.78 15.93 -5.12
N GLU A 126 0.87 15.73 -3.81
CA GLU A 126 0.42 16.68 -2.81
C GLU A 126 1.21 16.53 -1.52
N LYS A 127 1.50 17.66 -0.88
CA LYS A 127 1.97 17.64 0.50
C LYS A 127 0.77 17.68 1.43
N MET A 128 0.40 16.52 1.95
CA MET A 128 -0.74 16.36 2.84
C MET A 128 -0.45 16.92 4.22
N GLU A 129 -1.49 17.50 4.87
CA GLU A 129 -1.38 17.97 6.25
C GLU A 129 -0.96 16.84 7.18
N GLY A 130 -0.06 17.14 8.12
CA GLY A 130 0.48 16.17 9.08
C GLY A 130 1.54 15.22 8.52
N LYS A 131 1.91 15.33 7.24
CA LYS A 131 2.98 14.54 6.61
C LYS A 131 4.25 15.37 6.42
N ILE A 132 5.42 14.76 6.70
CA ILE A 132 6.72 15.40 6.46
C ILE A 132 7.20 15.22 5.00
N HIS A 133 6.54 14.34 4.24
CA HIS A 133 6.86 14.04 2.85
C HIS A 133 5.77 14.53 1.89
N THR A 134 6.14 14.67 0.63
CA THR A 134 5.18 14.86 -0.47
C THR A 134 4.64 13.48 -0.88
N THR A 135 3.32 13.33 -0.95
CA THR A 135 2.70 12.10 -1.43
C THR A 135 2.56 12.13 -2.95
N ILE A 136 3.07 11.12 -3.62
CA ILE A 136 2.83 10.87 -5.03
C ILE A 136 1.69 9.86 -5.13
N PHE A 137 0.68 10.18 -5.93
CA PHE A 137 -0.39 9.26 -6.29
C PHE A 137 -0.13 8.66 -7.66
N TYR A 138 -0.17 7.34 -7.70
CA TYR A 138 0.04 6.53 -8.88
C TYR A 138 -1.25 5.83 -9.28
N GLU A 139 -1.41 5.58 -10.59
CA GLU A 139 -2.48 4.75 -11.11
C GLU A 139 -1.92 3.69 -12.07
N LYS A 140 -2.67 2.60 -12.22
CA LYS A 140 -2.39 1.54 -13.18
C LYS A 140 -3.67 1.03 -13.79
N GLU A 141 -3.70 0.87 -15.10
CA GLU A 141 -4.78 0.18 -15.81
C GLU A 141 -4.65 -1.33 -15.63
N LEU A 142 -5.78 -1.98 -15.38
CA LEU A 142 -5.83 -3.41 -15.10
C LEU A 142 -6.37 -4.25 -16.28
#